data_57330beb78348ae178130c6766ea55cc
#
_entry.id   57330beb78348ae178130c6766ea55cc
#
_cell.length_a   1.000
_cell.length_b   1.000
_cell.length_c   1.000
_cell.angle_alpha   90.00
_cell.angle_beta   90.00
_cell.angle_gamma   90.00
#
_symmetry.space_group_name_H-M   'P 1'
#
loop_
_entity.id
_entity.type
_entity.pdbx_description
1 polymer ?
#
loop_
_entity_poly.entity_id
_entity_poly.type
_entity_poly.pdbx_seq_one_letter_code
_entity_poly.pdbx_strand_id
1 'polypeptide(L)' 'MKINVKAKPSAREEKVEKIDEQNYVVSVKEPPIKGKANEAIRNALAVYFRTGSANVRIISGHTSRNKIVEIK' A
#
# COMPACT_ATOMS: atom_id res chain seq x y z
N MET A 1 -4.28 10.58 8.32
CA MET A 1 -2.82 10.49 8.10
C MET A 1 -2.57 10.16 6.64
N LYS A 2 -1.73 10.91 5.99
CA LYS A 2 -1.33 10.65 4.61
C LYS A 2 0.11 10.20 4.55
N ILE A 3 0.37 9.15 3.80
CA ILE A 3 1.71 8.61 3.62
C ILE A 3 2.03 8.42 2.15
N ASN A 4 3.31 8.42 1.83
CA ASN A 4 3.82 8.09 0.50
C ASN A 4 4.16 6.60 0.51
N VAL A 5 3.66 5.87 -0.47
CA VAL A 5 3.89 4.44 -0.58
C VAL A 5 4.56 4.13 -1.90
N LYS A 6 5.69 3.44 -1.83
CA LYS A 6 6.32 2.86 -3.01
C LYS A 6 5.90 1.40 -3.09
N ALA A 7 5.18 1.06 -4.13
CA ALA A 7 4.66 -0.29 -4.30
C ALA A 7 5.66 -1.19 -5.02
N LYS A 8 5.78 -2.42 -4.55
CA LYS A 8 6.55 -3.48 -5.20
C LYS A 8 5.60 -4.65 -5.48
N PRO A 9 4.89 -4.63 -6.61
CA PRO A 9 4.00 -5.73 -6.98
C PRO A 9 4.80 -6.96 -7.44
N SER A 10 4.14 -8.09 -7.50
CA SER A 10 4.74 -9.37 -7.92
C SER A 10 5.96 -9.74 -7.10
N ALA A 11 5.95 -9.41 -5.81
CA ALA A 11 7.02 -9.73 -4.90
C ALA A 11 6.89 -11.18 -4.40
N ARG A 12 7.97 -11.72 -3.86
CA ARG A 12 7.97 -13.07 -3.30
C ARG A 12 7.18 -13.16 -2.00
N GLU A 13 7.13 -12.07 -1.24
CA GLU A 13 6.43 -12.03 0.04
C GLU A 13 5.79 -10.67 0.25
N GLU A 14 4.76 -10.66 1.08
CA GLU A 14 4.11 -9.43 1.49
C GLU A 14 4.90 -8.79 2.61
N LYS A 15 5.18 -7.49 2.50
CA LYS A 15 5.99 -6.79 3.48
C LYS A 15 5.67 -5.31 3.48
N VAL A 16 5.57 -4.72 4.67
CA VAL A 16 5.45 -3.28 4.84
C VAL A 16 6.70 -2.79 5.55
N GLU A 17 7.43 -1.86 4.92
CA GLU A 17 8.65 -1.28 5.46
C GLU A 17 8.44 0.20 5.68
N LYS A 18 8.60 0.65 6.92
CA LYS A 18 8.58 2.07 7.26
C LYS A 18 9.98 2.64 7.01
N ILE A 19 10.08 3.59 6.10
CA ILE A 19 11.34 4.28 5.81
C ILE A 19 11.52 5.47 6.74
N ASP A 20 10.46 6.28 6.86
CA ASP A 20 10.39 7.38 7.82
C ASP A 20 8.91 7.63 8.15
N GLU A 21 8.61 8.73 8.84
CA GLU A 21 7.25 9.01 9.30
C GLU A 21 6.22 9.11 8.18
N GLN A 22 6.65 9.44 6.98
CA GLN A 22 5.74 9.65 5.84
C GLN A 22 6.00 8.74 4.65
N ASN A 23 7.07 7.96 4.67
CA ASN A 23 7.46 7.13 3.52
C ASN A 23 7.52 5.66 3.88
N TYR A 24 6.83 4.85 3.08
CA TYR A 24 6.73 3.42 3.26
C TYR A 24 6.99 2.69 1.95
N VAL A 25 7.49 1.48 2.04
CA VAL A 25 7.59 0.57 0.91
C VAL A 25 6.70 -0.62 1.21
N VAL A 26 5.79 -0.93 0.31
CA VAL A 26 4.86 -2.05 0.46
C VAL A 26 5.07 -3.04 -0.67
N SER A 27 5.48 -4.25 -0.32
CA SER A 27 5.64 -5.36 -1.26
C SER A 27 4.41 -6.25 -1.16
N VAL A 28 3.85 -6.63 -2.30
CA VAL A 28 2.71 -7.54 -2.37
C VAL A 28 2.95 -8.59 -3.43
N LYS A 29 2.37 -9.76 -3.24
CA LYS A 29 2.51 -10.87 -4.18
C LYS A 29 1.71 -10.66 -5.46
N GLU A 30 0.62 -9.94 -5.36
CA GLU A 30 -0.29 -9.70 -6.46
C GLU A 30 0.34 -8.87 -7.56
N PRO A 31 0.01 -9.16 -8.83
CA PRO A 31 0.52 -8.38 -9.94
C PRO A 31 -0.22 -7.04 -10.07
N PRO A 32 0.37 -6.03 -10.76
CA PRO A 32 -0.25 -4.72 -10.90
C PRO A 32 -1.31 -4.70 -12.00
N ILE A 33 -2.27 -5.61 -11.92
CA ILE A 33 -3.34 -5.71 -12.91
C ILE A 33 -4.69 -5.74 -12.23
N LYS A 34 -5.68 -5.12 -12.87
CA LYS A 34 -7.09 -5.11 -12.45
C LYS A 34 -7.28 -4.73 -10.98
N GLY A 35 -6.46 -3.83 -10.46
CA GLY A 35 -6.57 -3.37 -9.08
C GLY A 35 -6.14 -4.38 -8.02
N LYS A 36 -5.64 -5.54 -8.39
CA LYS A 36 -5.26 -6.58 -7.42
C LYS A 36 -4.15 -6.12 -6.49
N ALA A 37 -3.10 -5.51 -7.03
CA ALA A 37 -2.00 -5.01 -6.22
C ALA A 37 -2.47 -3.89 -5.30
N ASN A 38 -3.32 -2.98 -5.80
CA ASN A 38 -3.84 -1.88 -4.99
C ASN A 38 -4.65 -2.39 -3.80
N GLU A 39 -5.49 -3.40 -4.02
CA GLU A 39 -6.27 -4.00 -2.95
C GLU A 39 -5.37 -4.68 -1.94
N ALA A 40 -4.35 -5.42 -2.41
CA ALA A 40 -3.38 -6.07 -1.53
C ALA A 40 -2.59 -5.04 -0.70
N ILE A 41 -2.21 -3.92 -1.30
CA ILE A 41 -1.52 -2.83 -0.60
C ILE A 41 -2.41 -2.26 0.50
N ARG A 42 -3.69 -2.01 0.20
CA ARG A 42 -4.63 -1.51 1.19
C ARG A 42 -4.76 -2.48 2.37
N ASN A 43 -4.90 -3.77 2.07
CA ASN A 43 -5.03 -4.78 3.10
C ASN A 43 -3.76 -4.90 3.95
N ALA A 44 -2.59 -4.87 3.32
CA ALA A 44 -1.32 -4.94 4.03
C ALA A 44 -1.14 -3.74 4.98
N LEU A 45 -1.47 -2.54 4.52
CA LEU A 45 -1.39 -1.34 5.34
C LEU A 45 -2.42 -1.36 6.47
N ALA A 46 -3.62 -1.88 6.21
CA ALA A 46 -4.63 -2.01 7.26
C ALA A 46 -4.14 -2.91 8.39
N VAL A 47 -3.53 -4.03 8.07
CA VAL A 47 -2.94 -4.92 9.08
C VAL A 47 -1.81 -4.21 9.82
N TYR A 48 -0.92 -3.55 9.09
CA TYR A 48 0.21 -2.85 9.69
C TYR A 48 -0.22 -1.78 10.68
N PHE A 49 -1.23 -0.99 10.32
CA PHE A 49 -1.75 0.09 11.17
C PHE A 49 -2.87 -0.37 12.10
N ARG A 50 -3.19 -1.65 12.12
CA ARG A 50 -4.21 -2.25 12.99
C ARG A 50 -5.58 -1.59 12.82
N THR A 51 -6.00 -1.46 11.57
CA THR A 51 -7.30 -0.86 11.23
C THR A 51 -7.97 -1.69 10.14
N GLY A 52 -9.20 -1.37 9.82
CA GLY A 52 -9.92 -2.02 8.71
C GLY A 52 -9.48 -1.47 7.36
N SER A 53 -9.55 -2.29 6.32
CA SER A 53 -9.16 -1.87 4.97
C SER A 53 -10.03 -0.71 4.46
N ALA A 54 -11.25 -0.56 4.96
CA ALA A 54 -12.10 0.57 4.61
C ALA A 54 -11.54 1.92 5.08
N ASN A 55 -10.63 1.90 6.04
CA ASN A 55 -9.97 3.10 6.55
C ASN A 55 -8.69 3.44 5.80
N VAL A 56 -8.32 2.64 4.81
CA VAL A 56 -7.12 2.83 4.00
C VAL A 56 -7.56 3.13 2.57
N ARG A 57 -7.18 4.30 2.06
CA ARG A 57 -7.60 4.74 0.74
C ARG A 57 -6.43 5.25 -0.07
N ILE A 58 -6.31 4.76 -1.30
CA ILE A 58 -5.32 5.28 -2.24
C ILE A 58 -5.92 6.54 -2.86
N ILE A 59 -5.27 7.68 -2.63
CA ILE A 59 -5.74 8.97 -3.12
C ILE A 59 -5.18 9.27 -4.50
N SER A 60 -3.95 8.86 -4.75
CA SER A 60 -3.25 9.20 -5.98
C SER A 60 -2.31 8.06 -6.37
N GLY A 61 -2.03 7.96 -7.66
CA GLY A 61 -1.07 6.98 -8.17
C GLY A 61 -1.64 5.57 -8.31
N HIS A 62 -2.93 5.45 -8.64
CA HIS A 62 -3.57 4.12 -8.77
C HIS A 62 -2.86 3.21 -9.78
N THR A 63 -2.30 3.78 -10.84
CA THR A 63 -1.59 3.02 -11.87
C THR A 63 -0.07 3.21 -11.79
N SER A 64 0.40 3.86 -10.74
CA SER A 64 1.82 4.14 -10.53
C SER A 64 2.35 3.33 -9.37
N ARG A 65 3.66 3.09 -9.36
CA ARG A 65 4.32 2.47 -8.20
C ARG A 65 4.43 3.43 -7.03
N ASN A 66 4.37 4.73 -7.29
CA ASN A 66 4.40 5.76 -6.25
C ASN A 66 2.97 6.20 -5.99
N LYS A 67 2.50 5.98 -4.77
CA LYS A 67 1.12 6.23 -4.39
C LYS A 67 1.05 7.13 -3.18
N ILE A 68 -0.04 7.88 -3.07
CA ILE A 68 -0.37 8.61 -1.85
C ILE A 68 -1.55 7.88 -1.24
N VAL A 69 -1.41 7.52 0.03
CA VAL A 69 -2.42 6.73 0.74
C VAL A 69 -2.85 7.48 1.99
N GLU A 70 -4.16 7.55 2.20
CA GLU A 70 -4.75 8.12 3.40
C GLU A 70 -5.22 7.02 4.33
N ILE A 71 -4.88 7.15 5.60
CA ILE A 71 -5.28 6.21 6.65
C ILE A 71 -6.04 7.00 7.71
N LYS A 72 -7.24 6.57 8.01
CA LYS A 72 -8.07 7.20 9.02
C LYS A 72 -7.84 6.60 10.41
#